data_0e161d9f850c4e7d8f6cd3dc00b93684
#
_entry.id   0e161d9f850c4e7d8f6cd3dc00b93684
#
_cell.length_a   1.000
_cell.length_b   1.000
_cell.length_c   1.000
_cell.angle_alpha   90.00
_cell.angle_beta   90.00
_cell.angle_gamma   90.00
#
_symmetry.space_group_name_H-M   'P 1'
#
loop_
_entity.id
_entity.type
_entity.pdbx_description
1 polymer ?
#
loop_
_entity_poly.entity_id
_entity_poly.type
_entity_poly.pdbx_seq_one_letter_code
_entity_poly.pdbx_strand_id
1 'polypeptide(L)'
;MDRCRLRWGRPVPALDAQPTDVRLRRYRDGAADVGLEQLAVVLGRYLLVSSSRAEGLPANLQGLWNDSNDPVWGSDYHTNINVQMNYWGAEVTGLSEEDMALLNCVEAVAVPSSSATEAMCG
;
A
#
# COMPACT_ATOMS: atom_id res chain seq x y z
N MET A 1 -9.87 11.82 1.89
CA MET A 1 -9.89 10.70 2.85
C MET A 1 -11.28 10.26 3.32
N ASP A 2 -12.34 10.99 3.03
CA ASP A 2 -13.71 10.64 3.48
C ASP A 2 -14.46 9.61 2.62
N ARG A 3 -13.88 9.15 1.53
CA ARG A 3 -14.56 8.27 0.56
C ARG A 3 -14.78 6.83 1.01
N CYS A 4 -14.07 6.36 2.04
CA CYS A 4 -14.27 5.03 2.59
C CYS A 4 -14.06 5.04 4.11
N ARG A 5 -15.13 4.81 4.85
CA ARG A 5 -15.07 4.56 6.30
C ARG A 5 -15.34 3.10 6.57
N LEU A 6 -14.31 2.38 6.97
CA LEU A 6 -14.45 1.02 7.46
C LEU A 6 -14.71 1.05 8.96
N ARG A 7 -15.80 0.40 9.36
CA ARG A 7 -16.10 0.13 10.77
C ARG A 7 -16.61 -1.29 10.87
N TRP A 8 -15.95 -2.10 11.68
CA TRP A 8 -16.46 -3.41 12.07
C TRP A 8 -16.31 -3.60 13.57
N GLY A 9 -17.22 -4.31 14.17
CA GLY A 9 -17.28 -4.49 15.63
C GLY A 9 -17.67 -3.22 16.40
N ARG A 10 -17.59 -3.31 17.71
CA ARG A 10 -17.84 -2.19 18.63
C ARG A 10 -16.53 -1.61 19.13
N PRO A 11 -16.36 -0.28 19.11
CA PRO A 11 -15.22 0.35 19.78
C PRO A 11 -15.15 -0.02 21.25
N VAL A 12 -13.96 -0.25 21.75
CA VAL A 12 -13.69 -0.47 23.17
C VAL A 12 -12.79 0.67 23.66
N PRO A 13 -13.35 1.78 24.16
CA PRO A 13 -12.59 2.98 24.50
C PRO A 13 -11.41 2.73 25.44
N ALA A 14 -11.52 1.78 26.34
CA ALA A 14 -10.44 1.40 27.25
C ALA A 14 -9.25 0.74 26.53
N LEU A 15 -9.48 0.07 25.40
CA LEU A 15 -8.41 -0.44 24.54
C LEU A 15 -7.85 0.67 23.64
N ASP A 16 -8.72 1.47 23.08
CA ASP A 16 -8.33 2.56 22.17
C ASP A 16 -7.47 3.63 22.86
N ALA A 17 -7.61 3.78 24.16
CA ALA A 17 -6.78 4.65 25.01
C ALA A 17 -5.38 4.08 25.32
N GLN A 18 -5.12 2.81 25.01
CA GLN A 18 -3.81 2.19 25.29
C GLN A 18 -2.80 2.50 24.19
N PRO A 19 -1.50 2.60 24.51
CA PRO A 19 -0.44 2.70 23.51
C PRO A 19 -0.44 1.54 22.53
N THR A 20 -0.16 1.83 21.26
CA THR A 20 -0.25 0.83 20.17
C THR A 20 0.68 -0.37 20.40
N ASP A 21 1.87 -0.17 20.96
CA ASP A 21 2.81 -1.25 21.27
C ASP A 21 2.27 -2.21 22.34
N VAL A 22 1.52 -1.69 23.32
CA VAL A 22 0.82 -2.51 24.33
C VAL A 22 -0.29 -3.33 23.67
N ARG A 23 -1.08 -2.69 22.79
CA ARG A 23 -2.15 -3.35 22.05
C ARG A 23 -1.60 -4.46 21.15
N LEU A 24 -0.51 -4.20 20.43
CA LEU A 24 0.15 -5.17 19.56
C LEU A 24 0.66 -6.40 20.35
N ARG A 25 1.27 -6.20 21.52
CA ARG A 25 1.68 -7.34 22.37
C ARG A 25 0.50 -8.20 22.78
N ARG A 26 -0.57 -7.58 23.25
CA ARG A 26 -1.80 -8.29 23.65
C ARG A 26 -2.45 -9.04 22.48
N TYR A 27 -2.49 -8.41 21.31
CA TYR A 27 -3.05 -9.01 20.08
C TYR A 27 -2.23 -10.23 19.66
N ARG A 28 -0.90 -10.14 19.69
CA ARG A 28 0.00 -11.27 19.45
C ARG A 28 -0.24 -12.43 20.42
N ASP A 29 -0.59 -12.12 21.67
CA ASP A 29 -0.88 -13.10 22.71
C ASP A 29 -2.34 -13.63 22.64
N GLY A 30 -3.07 -13.31 21.56
CA GLY A 30 -4.39 -13.85 21.25
C GLY A 30 -5.58 -13.00 21.71
N ALA A 31 -5.36 -11.79 22.26
CA ALA A 31 -6.46 -10.91 22.63
C ALA A 31 -7.08 -10.26 21.39
N ALA A 32 -8.41 -10.23 21.30
CA ALA A 32 -9.11 -9.52 20.24
C ALA A 32 -8.99 -8.00 20.43
N ASP A 33 -8.71 -7.28 19.35
CA ASP A 33 -8.66 -5.81 19.33
C ASP A 33 -9.10 -5.27 17.95
N VAL A 34 -10.40 -5.11 17.78
CA VAL A 34 -11.02 -4.62 16.53
C VAL A 34 -10.54 -3.21 16.20
N GLY A 35 -10.30 -2.36 17.17
CA GLY A 35 -9.77 -1.01 16.97
C GLY A 35 -8.35 -1.03 16.37
N LEU A 36 -7.51 -1.98 16.81
CA LEU A 36 -6.17 -2.19 16.25
C LEU A 36 -6.23 -2.68 14.81
N GLU A 37 -7.15 -3.60 14.50
CA GLU A 37 -7.37 -4.08 13.13
C GLU A 37 -7.82 -2.95 12.19
N GLN A 38 -8.76 -2.12 12.63
CA GLN A 38 -9.17 -0.93 11.88
C GLN A 38 -8.01 0.06 11.69
N LEU A 39 -7.19 0.27 12.71
CA LEU A 39 -6.02 1.13 12.63
C LEU A 39 -5.02 0.61 11.59
N ALA A 40 -4.81 -0.70 11.49
CA ALA A 40 -3.94 -1.31 10.49
C ALA A 40 -4.42 -1.01 9.05
N VAL A 41 -5.73 -1.14 8.80
CA VAL A 41 -6.30 -0.80 7.48
C VAL A 41 -6.18 0.69 7.18
N VAL A 42 -6.47 1.57 8.15
CA VAL A 42 -6.33 3.02 7.98
C VAL A 42 -4.88 3.40 7.72
N LEU A 43 -3.93 2.77 8.39
CA LEU A 43 -2.50 2.99 8.17
C LEU A 43 -2.09 2.56 6.76
N GLY A 44 -2.50 1.37 6.30
CA GLY A 44 -2.22 0.91 4.93
C GLY A 44 -2.75 1.89 3.88
N ARG A 45 -3.98 2.36 4.03
CA ARG A 45 -4.55 3.41 3.17
C ARG A 45 -3.74 4.71 3.21
N TYR A 46 -3.36 5.16 4.41
CA TYR A 46 -2.54 6.35 4.57
C TYR A 46 -1.20 6.22 3.85
N LEU A 47 -0.54 5.08 3.97
CA LEU A 47 0.74 4.83 3.30
C LEU A 47 0.59 4.89 1.78
N LEU A 48 -0.46 4.29 1.21
CA LEU A 48 -0.70 4.35 -0.23
C LEU A 48 -1.03 5.77 -0.71
N VAL A 49 -1.97 6.45 -0.07
CA VAL A 49 -2.33 7.86 -0.39
C VAL A 49 -1.13 8.79 -0.32
N SER A 50 -0.23 8.56 0.64
CA SER A 50 0.96 9.40 0.83
C SER A 50 2.05 9.14 -0.20
N SER A 51 2.13 7.93 -0.74
CA SER A 51 3.21 7.50 -1.65
C SER A 51 2.78 7.38 -3.12
N SER A 52 1.50 7.52 -3.43
CA SER A 52 0.97 7.34 -4.79
C SER A 52 0.02 8.46 -5.17
N ARG A 53 0.25 9.09 -6.32
CA ARG A 53 -0.59 10.13 -6.88
C ARG A 53 -0.72 9.94 -8.37
N ALA A 54 -1.89 10.21 -8.94
CA ALA A 54 -2.22 9.96 -10.34
C ALA A 54 -1.19 10.50 -11.36
N GLU A 55 -0.59 11.65 -11.08
CA GLU A 55 0.41 12.29 -11.95
C GLU A 55 1.86 11.94 -11.59
N GLY A 56 2.07 11.06 -10.60
CA GLY A 56 3.37 10.66 -10.10
C GLY A 56 3.75 9.23 -10.46
N LEU A 57 4.91 8.82 -9.98
CA LEU A 57 5.29 7.41 -10.00
C LEU A 57 4.50 6.62 -8.95
N PRO A 58 4.25 5.33 -9.20
CA PRO A 58 3.63 4.47 -8.21
C PRO A 58 4.53 4.29 -6.97
N ALA A 59 3.95 3.82 -5.87
CA ALA A 59 4.70 3.43 -4.69
C ALA A 59 5.68 2.30 -5.01
N ASN A 60 6.95 2.48 -4.70
CA ASN A 60 7.97 1.44 -4.81
C ASN A 60 7.94 0.50 -3.59
N LEU A 61 8.95 -0.35 -3.41
CA LEU A 61 9.04 -1.29 -2.27
C LEU A 61 8.93 -0.64 -0.90
N GLN A 62 9.38 0.60 -0.76
CA GLN A 62 9.39 1.35 0.50
C GLN A 62 8.43 2.55 0.50
N GLY A 63 7.60 2.70 -0.54
CA GLY A 63 6.76 3.88 -0.73
C GLY A 63 7.61 5.13 -0.94
N LEU A 64 7.58 6.06 0.04
CA LEU A 64 8.43 7.26 0.09
C LEU A 64 9.44 7.21 1.25
N TRP A 65 9.38 6.19 2.07
CA TRP A 65 10.13 6.14 3.35
C TRP A 65 11.42 5.36 3.19
N ASN A 66 12.39 5.99 2.53
CA ASN A 66 13.75 5.49 2.40
C ASN A 66 14.73 6.54 2.92
N ASP A 67 15.57 6.18 3.89
CA ASP A 67 16.58 7.02 4.52
C ASP A 67 18.01 6.57 4.18
N SER A 68 18.17 5.62 3.26
CA SER A 68 19.46 5.05 2.87
C SER A 68 19.76 5.29 1.39
N ASN A 69 21.03 5.53 1.06
CA ASN A 69 21.52 5.54 -0.32
C ASN A 69 21.75 4.13 -0.87
N ASP A 70 21.72 3.12 0.00
CA ASP A 70 21.78 1.69 -0.34
C ASP A 70 20.62 0.96 0.32
N PRO A 71 19.40 1.16 -0.16
CA PRO A 71 18.21 0.57 0.44
C PRO A 71 18.10 -0.91 0.09
N VAL A 72 17.39 -1.65 0.93
CA VAL A 72 17.09 -3.05 0.68
C VAL A 72 16.37 -3.21 -0.67
N TRP A 73 16.88 -4.10 -1.51
CA TRP A 73 16.37 -4.35 -2.88
C TRP A 73 16.35 -3.11 -3.78
N GLY A 74 17.25 -2.15 -3.54
CA GLY A 74 17.31 -0.91 -4.29
C GLY A 74 16.11 0.02 -4.12
N SER A 75 15.14 -0.33 -3.28
CA SER A 75 13.83 0.35 -3.16
C SER A 75 13.15 0.54 -4.52
N ASP A 76 13.29 -0.43 -5.43
CA ASP A 76 12.83 -0.31 -6.79
C ASP A 76 11.44 -0.95 -7.06
N TYR A 77 11.06 -1.09 -8.32
CA TYR A 77 9.77 -1.60 -8.76
C TYR A 77 9.86 -3.07 -9.16
N HIS A 78 9.53 -3.97 -8.25
CA HIS A 78 9.48 -5.40 -8.55
C HIS A 78 8.09 -5.78 -9.07
N THR A 79 7.99 -6.01 -10.38
CA THR A 79 6.73 -6.24 -11.08
C THR A 79 6.29 -7.70 -11.10
N ASN A 80 7.05 -8.60 -10.50
CA ASN A 80 6.67 -10.01 -10.38
C ASN A 80 5.57 -10.27 -9.33
N ILE A 81 5.49 -9.45 -8.26
CA ILE A 81 4.43 -9.49 -7.25
C ILE A 81 4.34 -8.23 -6.39
N ASN A 82 5.47 -7.58 -6.05
CA ASN A 82 5.51 -6.55 -5.01
C ASN A 82 4.69 -5.32 -5.40
N VAL A 83 4.84 -4.82 -6.63
CA VAL A 83 4.06 -3.66 -7.11
C VAL A 83 2.57 -3.97 -7.09
N GLN A 84 2.17 -5.14 -7.56
CA GLN A 84 0.77 -5.57 -7.54
C GLN A 84 0.22 -5.64 -6.11
N MET A 85 1.01 -6.13 -5.15
CA MET A 85 0.60 -6.22 -3.75
C MET A 85 0.45 -4.85 -3.09
N ASN A 86 1.28 -3.87 -3.45
CA ASN A 86 1.12 -2.50 -2.96
C ASN A 86 -0.25 -1.91 -3.31
N TYR A 87 -0.80 -2.25 -4.47
CA TYR A 87 -2.05 -1.70 -4.99
C TYR A 87 -3.27 -2.63 -4.85
N TRP A 88 -3.08 -3.86 -4.37
CA TRP A 88 -4.16 -4.84 -4.28
C TRP A 88 -5.40 -4.33 -3.54
N GLY A 89 -5.19 -3.52 -2.52
CA GLY A 89 -6.27 -2.95 -1.71
C GLY A 89 -6.83 -1.62 -2.24
N ALA A 90 -6.27 -1.03 -3.29
CA ALA A 90 -6.61 0.34 -3.71
C ALA A 90 -8.10 0.47 -4.06
N GLU A 91 -8.58 -0.27 -5.05
CA GLU A 91 -9.96 -0.18 -5.54
C GLU A 91 -10.98 -0.55 -4.46
N VAL A 92 -10.78 -1.66 -3.77
CA VAL A 92 -11.74 -2.14 -2.75
C VAL A 92 -11.82 -1.23 -1.53
N THR A 93 -10.85 -0.34 -1.36
CA THR A 93 -10.84 0.64 -0.26
C THR A 93 -11.09 2.08 -0.72
N GLY A 94 -11.50 2.28 -1.99
CA GLY A 94 -11.88 3.58 -2.54
C GLY A 94 -10.70 4.51 -2.78
N LEU A 95 -9.58 3.97 -3.26
CA LEU A 95 -8.34 4.69 -3.60
C LEU A 95 -8.03 4.60 -5.11
N SER A 96 -9.06 4.69 -5.95
CA SER A 96 -8.93 4.62 -7.41
C SER A 96 -8.06 5.73 -8.00
N GLU A 97 -8.04 6.92 -7.37
CA GLU A 97 -7.17 8.02 -7.80
C GLU A 97 -5.69 7.68 -7.60
N GLU A 98 -5.36 7.01 -6.50
CA GLU A 98 -4.01 6.55 -6.19
C GLU A 98 -3.58 5.38 -7.08
N ASP A 99 -4.53 4.54 -7.49
CA ASP A 99 -4.29 3.42 -8.42
C ASP A 99 -3.91 3.90 -9.82
N MET A 100 -4.36 5.07 -10.23
CA MET A 100 -3.98 5.67 -11.51
C MET A 100 -2.47 5.81 -11.71
N ALA A 101 -1.69 5.99 -10.65
CA ALA A 101 -0.23 6.04 -10.74
C ALA A 101 0.34 4.70 -11.24
N LEU A 102 -0.19 3.58 -10.77
CA LEU A 102 0.19 2.25 -11.26
C LEU A 102 -0.24 2.05 -12.72
N LEU A 103 -1.49 2.38 -13.05
CA LEU A 103 -2.01 2.20 -14.41
C LEU A 103 -1.23 3.01 -15.44
N ASN A 104 -0.94 4.28 -15.15
CA ASN A 104 -0.12 5.14 -16.00
C ASN A 104 1.32 4.59 -16.16
N CYS A 105 1.90 4.05 -15.10
CA CYS A 105 3.22 3.42 -15.16
C CYS A 105 3.19 2.16 -16.04
N VAL A 106 2.19 1.30 -15.89
CA VAL A 106 2.02 0.09 -16.72
C VAL A 106 1.87 0.47 -18.18
N GLU A 107 1.05 1.47 -18.50
CA GLU A 107 0.88 1.97 -19.86
C GLU A 107 2.20 2.50 -20.44
N ALA A 108 2.93 3.29 -19.66
CA ALA A 108 4.23 3.85 -20.09
C ALA A 108 5.29 2.77 -20.37
N VAL A 109 5.26 1.66 -19.65
CA VAL A 109 6.20 0.54 -19.82
C VAL A 109 5.76 -0.44 -20.90
N ALA A 110 4.46 -0.54 -21.18
CA ALA A 110 3.91 -1.50 -22.13
C ALA A 110 4.43 -1.28 -23.56
N VAL A 111 4.51 -0.04 -24.02
CA VAL A 111 4.94 0.31 -25.38
C VAL A 111 6.40 -0.10 -25.65
N PRO A 112 7.39 0.31 -24.84
CA PRO A 112 8.78 -0.14 -25.01
C PRO A 112 8.94 -1.65 -24.90
N SER A 113 8.18 -2.29 -24.00
CA SER A 113 8.24 -3.74 -23.81
C SER A 113 7.72 -4.51 -25.02
N SER A 114 6.66 -4.04 -25.66
CA SER A 114 6.12 -4.63 -26.89
C SER A 114 7.15 -4.60 -28.03
N SER A 115 7.79 -3.45 -28.25
CA SER A 115 8.84 -3.30 -29.26
C SER A 115 10.04 -4.20 -29.01
N ALA A 116 10.46 -4.34 -27.75
CA ALA A 116 11.55 -5.24 -27.38
C ALA A 116 11.18 -6.72 -27.60
N THR A 117 9.94 -7.09 -27.26
CA THR A 117 9.44 -8.46 -27.48
C THR A 117 9.36 -8.81 -28.96
N GLU A 118 8.83 -7.91 -29.79
CA GLU A 118 8.80 -8.08 -31.24
C GLU A 118 10.22 -8.25 -31.82
N ALA A 119 11.18 -7.45 -31.36
CA ALA A 119 12.57 -7.55 -31.81
C ALA A 119 13.25 -8.85 -31.38
N MET A 120 12.84 -9.48 -30.27
CA MET A 120 13.41 -10.72 -29.76
C MET A 120 12.71 -11.98 -30.32
N CYS A 121 11.43 -11.91 -30.63
CA CYS A 121 10.60 -13.05 -30.98
C CYS A 121 10.19 -13.09 -32.47
N GLY A 122 10.41 -12.01 -33.21
CA GLY A 122 10.16 -11.88 -34.65
C GLY A 122 11.33 -12.33 -35.46
#